data_690304b7c60628706fc037866b308522
#
_entry.id   690304b7c60628706fc037866b308522
#
_cell.length_a   1.000
_cell.length_b   1.000
_cell.length_c   1.000
_cell.angle_alpha   90.00
_cell.angle_beta   90.00
_cell.angle_gamma   90.00
#
_symmetry.space_group_name_H-M   'P 1'
#
loop_
_entity.id
_entity.type
_entity.pdbx_description
1 polymer ?
#
loop_
_entity_poly.entity_id
_entity_poly.type
_entity_poly.pdbx_seq_one_letter_code
_entity_poly.pdbx_strand_id
1 'polypeptide(L)'
;MYLDRAVLIPKVKGISFRTKGENTYVQYEIGRVYNPEKKYNNPRRVDIGIRIPGQEEMMLPNENYLQYFSDEMEQAEGVREDLLGDYEEERQRRYALRELFLPIFYEFQAMGRRAPEEVVNEAKVERLNKILEPMMEMLQDEEYAEYLEMIPMPEKDEGKDGKVIWKGMSYSDVAMILNHYKSLGNRYFRKRF
;
A
#
# COMPACT_ATOMS: atom_id res chain seq x y z
N MET A 1 3.60 -16.79 15.84
CA MET A 1 3.88 -15.32 15.86
C MET A 1 4.98 -15.04 14.83
N TYR A 2 5.00 -13.87 14.17
CA TYR A 2 6.13 -13.51 13.31
C TYR A 2 7.19 -12.82 14.14
N LEU A 3 8.46 -13.04 13.78
CA LEU A 3 9.58 -12.39 14.46
C LEU A 3 9.78 -10.98 13.89
N ASP A 4 10.22 -10.04 14.72
CA ASP A 4 10.47 -8.63 14.33
C ASP A 4 11.76 -8.44 13.50
N ARG A 5 12.21 -9.50 12.83
CA ARG A 5 13.45 -9.53 12.08
C ARG A 5 13.22 -10.12 10.69
N ALA A 6 13.53 -9.35 9.65
CA ALA A 6 13.52 -9.84 8.27
C ALA A 6 14.71 -10.77 8.02
N VAL A 7 14.49 -11.82 7.20
CA VAL A 7 15.53 -12.75 6.79
C VAL A 7 15.46 -12.97 5.28
N LEU A 8 16.56 -13.39 4.67
CA LEU A 8 16.54 -13.87 3.29
C LEU A 8 15.69 -15.15 3.23
N ILE A 9 14.91 -15.29 2.18
CA ILE A 9 14.20 -16.54 1.89
C ILE A 9 15.24 -17.60 1.58
N PRO A 10 15.26 -18.75 2.31
CA PRO A 10 16.26 -19.78 2.08
C PRO A 10 16.24 -20.29 0.64
N LYS A 11 17.40 -20.32 -0.02
CA LYS A 11 17.56 -20.83 -1.41
C LYS A 11 17.79 -22.34 -1.40
N VAL A 12 16.92 -23.09 -0.69
CA VAL A 12 17.00 -24.55 -0.57
C VAL A 12 15.83 -25.22 -1.30
N LYS A 13 16.03 -26.51 -1.63
CA LYS A 13 14.96 -27.32 -2.24
C LYS A 13 13.81 -27.49 -1.25
N GLY A 14 12.57 -27.35 -1.73
CA GLY A 14 11.37 -27.51 -0.90
C GLY A 14 10.73 -26.17 -0.50
N ILE A 15 11.34 -25.04 -0.81
CA ILE A 15 10.68 -23.74 -0.67
C ILE A 15 9.60 -23.57 -1.73
N SER A 16 8.43 -23.10 -1.30
CA SER A 16 7.30 -22.77 -2.16
C SER A 16 6.54 -21.56 -1.59
N PHE A 17 5.69 -20.96 -2.40
CA PHE A 17 4.93 -19.77 -2.03
C PHE A 17 3.44 -20.05 -2.11
N ARG A 18 2.68 -19.52 -1.13
CA ARG A 18 1.23 -19.59 -1.09
C ARG A 18 0.64 -18.21 -0.84
N THR A 19 -0.09 -17.68 -1.81
CA THR A 19 -0.78 -16.41 -1.64
C THR A 19 -2.16 -16.62 -1.04
N LYS A 20 -2.48 -15.87 0.01
CA LYS A 20 -3.81 -15.83 0.65
C LYS A 20 -4.16 -14.37 0.97
N GLY A 21 -5.13 -13.82 0.27
CA GLY A 21 -5.43 -12.39 0.32
C GLY A 21 -4.24 -11.59 -0.21
N GLU A 22 -3.78 -10.65 0.57
CA GLU A 22 -2.66 -9.75 0.25
C GLU A 22 -1.29 -10.32 0.65
N ASN A 23 -1.26 -11.41 1.39
CA ASN A 23 -0.05 -11.98 1.93
C ASN A 23 0.46 -13.15 1.10
N THR A 24 1.76 -13.20 0.87
CA THR A 24 2.46 -14.35 0.29
C THR A 24 3.26 -15.06 1.37
N TYR A 25 2.79 -16.23 1.77
CA TYR A 25 3.43 -17.09 2.76
C TYR A 25 4.55 -17.87 2.10
N VAL A 26 5.70 -17.93 2.79
CA VAL A 26 6.83 -18.80 2.42
C VAL A 26 6.66 -20.12 3.13
N GLN A 27 6.63 -21.20 2.37
CA GLN A 27 6.42 -22.56 2.87
C GLN A 27 7.67 -23.40 2.66
N TYR A 28 7.96 -24.27 3.61
CA TYR A 28 9.02 -25.28 3.52
C TYR A 28 8.44 -26.69 3.54
N GLU A 29 8.88 -27.55 2.62
CA GLU A 29 8.48 -28.96 2.57
C GLU A 29 9.27 -29.77 3.60
N ILE A 30 8.60 -30.20 4.68
CA ILE A 30 9.19 -30.95 5.79
C ILE A 30 9.11 -32.47 5.60
N GLY A 31 8.48 -32.93 4.52
CA GLY A 31 8.34 -34.35 4.25
C GLY A 31 7.20 -34.62 3.25
N ARG A 32 6.96 -35.89 3.03
CA ARG A 32 5.87 -36.36 2.15
C ARG A 32 5.08 -37.46 2.83
N VAL A 33 3.77 -37.43 2.65
CA VAL A 33 2.84 -38.45 3.16
C VAL A 33 2.16 -39.12 1.96
N TYR A 34 2.23 -40.44 1.92
CA TYR A 34 1.56 -41.20 0.86
C TYR A 34 0.05 -41.11 1.00
N ASN A 35 -0.61 -40.74 -0.10
CA ASN A 35 -2.06 -40.71 -0.19
C ASN A 35 -2.53 -41.98 -0.98
N PRO A 36 -3.16 -42.97 -0.30
CA PRO A 36 -3.58 -44.22 -0.94
C PRO A 36 -4.70 -44.02 -1.97
N GLU A 37 -5.56 -43.03 -1.80
CA GLU A 37 -6.66 -42.76 -2.74
C GLU A 37 -6.15 -42.20 -4.07
N LYS A 38 -5.18 -41.31 -4.00
CA LYS A 38 -4.60 -40.62 -5.16
C LYS A 38 -3.33 -41.29 -5.70
N LYS A 39 -2.83 -42.30 -5.02
CA LYS A 39 -1.62 -43.08 -5.37
C LYS A 39 -0.37 -42.22 -5.60
N TYR A 40 -0.22 -41.09 -4.85
CA TYR A 40 0.99 -40.26 -4.88
C TYR A 40 1.34 -39.71 -3.49
N ASN A 41 2.58 -39.23 -3.37
CA ASN A 41 3.06 -38.64 -2.12
C ASN A 41 2.69 -37.15 -2.06
N ASN A 42 1.83 -36.78 -1.11
CA ASN A 42 1.51 -35.37 -0.82
C ASN A 42 2.65 -34.71 -0.06
N PRO A 43 3.16 -33.56 -0.48
CA PRO A 43 4.13 -32.81 0.31
C PRO A 43 3.48 -32.27 1.58
N ARG A 44 4.12 -32.50 2.71
CA ARG A 44 3.79 -31.85 3.98
C ARG A 44 4.59 -30.58 4.09
N ARG A 45 3.90 -29.42 4.15
CA ARG A 45 4.52 -28.11 4.19
C ARG A 45 4.14 -27.36 5.45
N VAL A 46 5.05 -26.55 5.95
CA VAL A 46 4.83 -25.61 7.04
C VAL A 46 5.10 -24.19 6.56
N ASP A 47 4.32 -23.23 7.03
CA ASP A 47 4.58 -21.82 6.78
C ASP A 47 5.76 -21.40 7.65
N ILE A 48 6.84 -20.90 7.05
CA ILE A 48 8.07 -20.47 7.74
C ILE A 48 8.17 -18.94 7.83
N GLY A 49 7.35 -18.20 7.10
CA GLY A 49 7.34 -16.74 7.13
C GLY A 49 6.35 -16.14 6.16
N ILE A 50 6.31 -14.81 6.15
CA ILE A 50 5.59 -14.00 5.16
C ILE A 50 6.60 -13.22 4.35
N ARG A 51 6.47 -13.26 3.03
CA ARG A 51 7.28 -12.47 2.11
C ARG A 51 7.03 -10.98 2.32
N ILE A 52 8.10 -10.19 2.34
CA ILE A 52 8.00 -8.74 2.48
C ILE A 52 7.62 -8.15 1.12
N PRO A 53 6.52 -7.40 1.02
CA PRO A 53 6.12 -6.74 -0.21
C PRO A 53 7.22 -5.78 -0.72
N GLY A 54 7.51 -5.85 -2.02
CA GLY A 54 8.58 -5.04 -2.62
C GLY A 54 10.00 -5.55 -2.42
N GLN A 55 10.20 -6.59 -1.57
CA GLN A 55 11.50 -7.24 -1.37
C GLN A 55 11.38 -8.73 -1.68
N GLU A 56 11.57 -9.10 -2.95
CA GLU A 56 11.28 -10.46 -3.44
C GLU A 56 12.09 -11.57 -2.77
N GLU A 57 13.26 -11.27 -2.25
CA GLU A 57 14.16 -12.23 -1.59
C GLU A 57 14.05 -12.23 -0.06
N MET A 58 13.19 -11.37 0.53
CA MET A 58 13.07 -11.19 1.98
C MET A 58 11.73 -11.66 2.52
N MET A 59 11.74 -12.13 3.76
CA MET A 59 10.53 -12.51 4.51
C MET A 59 10.63 -12.15 5.98
N LEU A 60 9.48 -11.97 6.65
CA LEU A 60 9.37 -11.98 8.10
C LEU A 60 9.20 -13.43 8.55
N PRO A 61 10.18 -14.01 9.24
CA PRO A 61 10.13 -15.41 9.66
C PRO A 61 9.17 -15.60 10.83
N ASN A 62 8.72 -16.82 11.02
CA ASN A 62 7.95 -17.23 12.21
C ASN A 62 8.73 -18.27 13.02
N GLU A 63 8.10 -18.79 14.08
CA GLU A 63 8.70 -19.80 14.95
C GLU A 63 9.13 -21.07 14.21
N ASN A 64 8.41 -21.47 13.15
CA ASN A 64 8.81 -22.63 12.36
C ASN A 64 10.12 -22.40 11.60
N TYR A 65 10.42 -21.15 11.21
CA TYR A 65 11.70 -20.83 10.59
C TYR A 65 12.87 -21.14 11.51
N LEU A 66 12.77 -20.77 12.78
CA LEU A 66 13.81 -21.06 13.78
C LEU A 66 14.08 -22.55 13.93
N GLN A 67 13.04 -23.37 13.80
CA GLN A 67 13.16 -24.82 13.92
C GLN A 67 14.00 -25.46 12.82
N TYR A 68 14.01 -24.89 11.60
CA TYR A 68 14.64 -25.50 10.41
C TYR A 68 15.83 -24.69 9.89
N PHE A 69 15.99 -23.43 10.26
CA PHE A 69 16.95 -22.49 9.69
C PHE A 69 17.63 -21.58 10.73
N SER A 70 17.78 -22.04 11.98
CA SER A 70 18.41 -21.27 13.06
C SER A 70 19.82 -20.81 12.71
N ASP A 71 20.61 -21.67 12.08
CA ASP A 71 22.03 -21.39 11.76
C ASP A 71 22.18 -20.31 10.69
N GLU A 72 21.17 -20.14 9.83
CA GLU A 72 21.16 -19.07 8.81
C GLU A 72 20.83 -17.68 9.41
N MET A 73 20.17 -17.66 10.58
CA MET A 73 19.87 -16.40 11.27
C MET A 73 21.14 -15.74 11.86
N GLU A 74 22.04 -16.52 12.41
CA GLU A 74 23.26 -15.99 13.05
C GLU A 74 24.19 -15.29 12.05
N GLN A 75 24.22 -15.75 10.79
CA GLN A 75 25.08 -15.18 9.75
C GLN A 75 24.57 -13.86 9.16
N ALA A 76 23.33 -13.51 9.43
CA ALA A 76 22.64 -12.39 8.80
C ALA A 76 22.48 -11.15 9.70
N GLU A 77 23.09 -11.11 10.86
CA GLU A 77 22.85 -10.12 11.91
C GLU A 77 23.28 -8.67 11.57
N GLY A 78 24.19 -8.47 10.62
CA GLY A 78 24.80 -7.16 10.37
C GLY A 78 24.09 -6.23 9.36
N VAL A 79 23.13 -6.70 8.56
CA VAL A 79 22.63 -5.95 7.38
C VAL A 79 21.16 -5.53 7.49
N ARG A 80 20.46 -5.84 8.59
CA ARG A 80 18.99 -5.97 8.60
C ARG A 80 18.19 -5.03 9.47
N GLU A 81 18.78 -4.43 10.49
CA GLU A 81 18.04 -3.49 11.36
C GLU A 81 17.60 -2.23 10.60
N ASP A 82 18.46 -1.75 9.68
CA ASP A 82 18.15 -0.58 8.86
C ASP A 82 16.97 -0.83 7.92
N LEU A 83 16.93 -2.01 7.25
CA LEU A 83 15.88 -2.33 6.27
C LEU A 83 14.49 -2.55 6.90
N LEU A 84 14.44 -3.03 8.15
CA LEU A 84 13.17 -3.21 8.87
C LEU A 84 12.61 -1.89 9.38
N GLY A 85 13.49 -1.00 9.86
CA GLY A 85 13.12 0.34 10.29
C GLY A 85 12.46 1.11 9.14
N ASP A 86 13.12 1.14 7.99
CA ASP A 86 12.63 1.82 6.79
C ASP A 86 11.28 1.25 6.31
N TYR A 87 11.11 -0.08 6.33
CA TYR A 87 9.86 -0.72 5.93
C TYR A 87 8.69 -0.39 6.87
N GLU A 88 8.92 -0.45 8.18
CA GLU A 88 7.87 -0.17 9.17
C GLU A 88 7.49 1.32 9.16
N GLU A 89 8.47 2.23 9.02
CA GLU A 89 8.22 3.66 8.86
C GLU A 89 7.41 3.95 7.59
N GLU A 90 7.80 3.35 6.46
CA GLU A 90 7.06 3.50 5.21
C GLU A 90 5.64 2.95 5.32
N ARG A 91 5.45 1.80 5.96
CA ARG A 91 4.13 1.21 6.23
C ARG A 91 3.27 2.12 7.09
N GLN A 92 3.81 2.67 8.19
CA GLN A 92 3.10 3.61 9.06
C GLN A 92 2.73 4.88 8.29
N ARG A 93 3.64 5.43 7.47
CA ARG A 93 3.37 6.59 6.62
C ARG A 93 2.22 6.33 5.65
N ARG A 94 2.15 5.15 5.03
CA ARG A 94 1.06 4.76 4.13
C ARG A 94 -0.28 4.70 4.85
N TYR A 95 -0.32 4.07 6.02
CA TYR A 95 -1.54 4.02 6.82
C TYR A 95 -2.00 5.41 7.24
N ALA A 96 -1.09 6.25 7.71
CA ALA A 96 -1.41 7.63 8.11
C ALA A 96 -1.98 8.44 6.94
N LEU A 97 -1.39 8.35 5.74
CA LEU A 97 -1.90 9.02 4.55
C LEU A 97 -3.29 8.53 4.16
N ARG A 98 -3.54 7.23 4.23
CA ARG A 98 -4.86 6.66 3.96
C ARG A 98 -5.92 7.16 4.94
N GLU A 99 -5.61 7.17 6.23
CA GLU A 99 -6.51 7.67 7.28
C GLU A 99 -6.81 9.16 7.13
N LEU A 100 -5.87 9.97 6.64
CA LEU A 100 -6.09 11.37 6.33
C LEU A 100 -6.91 11.57 5.04
N PHE A 101 -6.68 10.76 4.02
CA PHE A 101 -7.31 10.89 2.71
C PHE A 101 -8.79 10.47 2.71
N LEU A 102 -9.14 9.35 3.34
CA LEU A 102 -10.49 8.78 3.24
C LEU A 102 -11.59 9.72 3.75
N PRO A 103 -11.49 10.39 4.89
CA PRO A 103 -12.51 11.32 5.36
C PRO A 103 -12.73 12.47 4.36
N ILE A 104 -11.64 13.04 3.82
CA ILE A 104 -11.70 14.13 2.85
C ILE A 104 -12.30 13.63 1.54
N PHE A 105 -11.90 12.46 1.06
CA PHE A 105 -12.51 11.83 -0.09
C PHE A 105 -14.04 11.74 0.04
N TYR A 106 -14.54 11.24 1.16
CA TYR A 106 -15.99 11.12 1.38
C TYR A 106 -16.69 12.47 1.53
N GLU A 107 -16.04 13.48 2.14
CA GLU A 107 -16.56 14.86 2.17
C GLU A 107 -16.77 15.39 0.76
N PHE A 108 -15.76 15.32 -0.10
CA PHE A 108 -15.84 15.81 -1.47
C PHE A 108 -16.85 15.02 -2.32
N GLN A 109 -16.96 13.71 -2.14
CA GLN A 109 -17.98 12.90 -2.80
C GLN A 109 -19.40 13.33 -2.38
N ALA A 110 -19.60 13.66 -1.12
CA ALA A 110 -20.89 14.14 -0.63
C ALA A 110 -21.23 15.53 -1.17
N MET A 111 -20.25 16.44 -1.21
CA MET A 111 -20.41 17.79 -1.76
C MET A 111 -20.61 17.77 -3.27
N GLY A 112 -19.90 16.94 -4.02
CA GLY A 112 -20.10 16.75 -5.45
C GLY A 112 -21.51 16.27 -5.83
N ARG A 113 -22.23 15.62 -4.91
CA ARG A 113 -23.64 15.25 -5.11
C ARG A 113 -24.60 16.36 -4.71
N ARG A 114 -24.27 17.18 -3.71
CA ARG A 114 -25.16 18.25 -3.17
C ARG A 114 -25.05 19.55 -3.91
N ALA A 115 -23.85 19.94 -4.29
CA ALA A 115 -23.52 21.18 -4.93
C ALA A 115 -22.45 20.97 -6.04
N PRO A 116 -22.76 20.19 -7.11
CA PRO A 116 -21.78 19.73 -8.09
C PRO A 116 -21.04 20.87 -8.77
N GLU A 117 -21.72 21.98 -9.07
CA GLU A 117 -21.18 23.14 -9.79
C GLU A 117 -20.53 24.18 -8.87
N GLU A 118 -20.60 24.00 -7.54
CA GLU A 118 -20.01 24.96 -6.61
C GLU A 118 -18.48 24.84 -6.67
N VAL A 119 -17.79 25.99 -6.78
CA VAL A 119 -16.34 26.05 -6.80
C VAL A 119 -15.78 25.78 -5.40
N VAL A 120 -14.78 24.92 -5.33
CA VAL A 120 -14.11 24.59 -4.09
C VAL A 120 -13.31 25.79 -3.59
N ASN A 121 -13.48 26.18 -2.34
CA ASN A 121 -12.78 27.34 -1.78
C ASN A 121 -11.28 27.06 -1.55
N GLU A 122 -10.50 28.14 -1.51
CA GLU A 122 -9.04 28.15 -1.39
C GLU A 122 -8.54 27.31 -0.21
N ALA A 123 -9.11 27.50 0.98
CA ALA A 123 -8.68 26.79 2.19
C ALA A 123 -8.87 25.25 2.10
N LYS A 124 -9.94 24.80 1.42
CA LYS A 124 -10.18 23.38 1.18
C LYS A 124 -9.21 22.81 0.14
N VAL A 125 -8.91 23.58 -0.93
CA VAL A 125 -7.92 23.17 -1.93
C VAL A 125 -6.55 23.05 -1.30
N GLU A 126 -6.12 24.05 -0.52
CA GLU A 126 -4.84 24.02 0.18
C GLU A 126 -4.71 22.78 1.11
N ARG A 127 -5.74 22.54 1.92
CA ARG A 127 -5.77 21.36 2.83
C ARG A 127 -5.73 20.05 2.06
N LEU A 128 -6.44 19.97 0.95
CA LEU A 128 -6.48 18.79 0.10
C LEU A 128 -5.12 18.53 -0.53
N ASN A 129 -4.50 19.55 -1.13
CA ASN A 129 -3.20 19.43 -1.80
C ASN A 129 -2.09 18.99 -0.85
N LYS A 130 -2.08 19.41 0.41
CA LYS A 130 -1.15 18.92 1.45
C LYS A 130 -1.21 17.41 1.68
N ILE A 131 -2.33 16.76 1.31
CA ILE A 131 -2.50 15.30 1.41
C ILE A 131 -2.22 14.63 0.06
N LEU A 132 -2.62 15.28 -1.04
CA LEU A 132 -2.41 14.72 -2.38
C LEU A 132 -0.93 14.69 -2.78
N GLU A 133 -0.14 15.69 -2.38
CA GLU A 133 1.29 15.77 -2.70
C GLU A 133 2.07 14.52 -2.24
N PRO A 134 2.08 14.13 -0.96
CA PRO A 134 2.76 12.91 -0.53
C PRO A 134 2.10 11.63 -1.07
N MET A 135 0.80 11.63 -1.39
CA MET A 135 0.16 10.51 -2.07
C MET A 135 0.64 10.36 -3.51
N MET A 136 0.81 11.47 -4.23
CA MET A 136 1.30 11.47 -5.60
C MET A 136 2.75 10.96 -5.67
N GLU A 137 3.61 11.41 -4.74
CA GLU A 137 4.97 10.88 -4.60
C GLU A 137 4.98 9.36 -4.36
N MET A 138 4.12 8.88 -3.47
CA MET A 138 4.02 7.47 -3.14
C MET A 138 3.52 6.61 -4.31
N LEU A 139 2.66 7.16 -5.16
CA LEU A 139 1.99 6.46 -6.26
C LEU A 139 2.69 6.65 -7.61
N GLN A 140 3.80 7.41 -7.69
CA GLN A 140 4.47 7.79 -8.93
C GLN A 140 4.90 6.62 -9.83
N ASP A 141 5.20 5.47 -9.24
CA ASP A 141 5.63 4.26 -9.96
C ASP A 141 4.47 3.33 -10.34
N GLU A 142 3.23 3.68 -9.99
CA GLU A 142 2.07 2.87 -10.35
C GLU A 142 1.62 3.14 -11.79
N GLU A 143 1.09 2.12 -12.44
CA GLU A 143 0.48 2.23 -13.76
C GLU A 143 -0.66 3.27 -13.72
N TYR A 144 -0.67 4.23 -14.62
CA TYR A 144 -1.59 5.38 -14.69
C TYR A 144 -1.33 6.49 -13.66
N ALA A 145 -0.15 6.55 -13.07
CA ALA A 145 0.23 7.66 -12.17
C ALA A 145 0.25 9.01 -12.91
N GLU A 146 0.48 9.02 -14.22
CA GLU A 146 0.44 10.20 -15.07
C GLU A 146 -0.91 10.94 -15.10
N TYR A 147 -1.99 10.30 -14.64
CA TYR A 147 -3.31 10.91 -14.51
C TYR A 147 -3.59 11.51 -13.13
N LEU A 148 -2.63 11.41 -12.20
CA LEU A 148 -2.72 12.08 -10.91
C LEU A 148 -2.33 13.54 -11.09
N GLU A 149 -3.14 14.44 -10.57
CA GLU A 149 -2.93 15.87 -10.65
C GLU A 149 -3.25 16.57 -9.32
N MET A 150 -2.55 17.66 -9.05
CA MET A 150 -2.86 18.54 -7.93
C MET A 150 -4.06 19.41 -8.29
N ILE A 151 -4.84 19.78 -7.29
CA ILE A 151 -5.99 20.67 -7.51
C ILE A 151 -5.50 22.11 -7.66
N PRO A 152 -5.77 22.79 -8.77
CA PRO A 152 -5.38 24.19 -8.96
C PRO A 152 -6.07 25.09 -7.93
N MET A 153 -5.33 26.07 -7.44
CA MET A 153 -5.89 27.07 -6.53
C MET A 153 -6.95 27.91 -7.23
N PRO A 154 -8.10 28.17 -6.58
CA PRO A 154 -9.13 29.01 -7.16
C PRO A 154 -8.66 30.46 -7.27
N GLU A 155 -8.99 31.09 -8.38
CA GLU A 155 -8.66 32.49 -8.64
C GLU A 155 -9.85 33.39 -8.31
N LYS A 156 -9.56 34.58 -7.78
CA LYS A 156 -10.54 35.64 -7.61
C LYS A 156 -10.68 36.43 -8.89
N ASP A 157 -11.90 36.58 -9.39
CA ASP A 157 -12.23 37.45 -10.50
C ASP A 157 -13.20 38.55 -10.00
N GLU A 158 -12.94 39.78 -10.34
CA GLU A 158 -13.89 40.87 -10.10
C GLU A 158 -14.89 40.92 -11.23
N GLY A 159 -16.11 40.46 -10.95
CA GLY A 159 -17.21 40.58 -11.89
C GLY A 159 -17.54 42.06 -12.23
N LYS A 160 -18.15 42.28 -13.38
CA LYS A 160 -18.56 43.63 -13.85
C LYS A 160 -19.41 44.42 -12.85
N ASP A 161 -20.03 43.71 -11.88
CA ASP A 161 -20.90 44.28 -10.85
C ASP A 161 -20.18 44.49 -9.49
N GLY A 162 -18.85 44.41 -9.47
CA GLY A 162 -18.05 44.50 -8.23
C GLY A 162 -18.20 43.30 -7.29
N LYS A 163 -18.87 42.22 -7.73
CA LYS A 163 -18.97 40.99 -6.99
C LYS A 163 -17.75 40.12 -7.25
N VAL A 164 -17.17 39.59 -6.17
CA VAL A 164 -16.09 38.60 -6.26
C VAL A 164 -16.69 37.30 -6.79
N ILE A 165 -16.20 36.83 -7.92
CA ILE A 165 -16.51 35.53 -8.50
C ILE A 165 -15.28 34.65 -8.34
N TRP A 166 -15.45 33.47 -7.80
CA TRP A 166 -14.38 32.47 -7.74
C TRP A 166 -14.35 31.63 -9.02
N LYS A 167 -13.19 31.55 -9.65
CA LYS A 167 -12.92 30.65 -10.76
C LYS A 167 -12.01 29.53 -10.27
N GLY A 168 -12.44 28.28 -10.43
CA GLY A 168 -11.69 27.12 -9.97
C GLY A 168 -12.45 25.84 -10.30
N MET A 169 -11.95 24.73 -9.83
CA MET A 169 -12.60 23.44 -10.01
C MET A 169 -13.86 23.34 -9.15
N SER A 170 -14.88 22.74 -9.71
CA SER A 170 -16.10 22.41 -8.99
C SER A 170 -15.92 21.21 -8.06
N TYR A 171 -16.84 21.03 -7.10
CA TYR A 171 -16.81 19.83 -6.25
C TYR A 171 -16.94 18.52 -7.04
N SER A 172 -17.68 18.51 -8.15
CA SER A 172 -17.80 17.33 -9.01
C SER A 172 -16.49 16.98 -9.70
N ASP A 173 -15.76 17.98 -10.21
CA ASP A 173 -14.48 17.77 -10.88
C ASP A 173 -13.41 17.28 -9.92
N VAL A 174 -13.31 17.92 -8.74
CA VAL A 174 -12.39 17.47 -7.69
C VAL A 174 -12.73 16.05 -7.23
N ALA A 175 -14.01 15.72 -7.06
CA ALA A 175 -14.42 14.37 -6.69
C ALA A 175 -14.01 13.31 -7.73
N MET A 176 -13.99 13.65 -9.03
CA MET A 176 -13.47 12.78 -10.09
C MET A 176 -11.96 12.54 -9.94
N ILE A 177 -11.17 13.60 -9.73
CA ILE A 177 -9.72 13.49 -9.50
C ILE A 177 -9.44 12.61 -8.29
N LEU A 178 -10.15 12.82 -7.17
CA LEU A 178 -10.00 12.02 -5.96
C LEU A 178 -10.35 10.53 -6.16
N ASN A 179 -11.23 10.20 -7.10
CA ASN A 179 -11.50 8.80 -7.46
C ASN A 179 -10.28 8.14 -8.11
N HIS A 180 -9.47 8.87 -8.89
CA HIS A 180 -8.23 8.35 -9.45
C HIS A 180 -7.23 8.03 -8.33
N TYR A 181 -7.00 8.95 -7.40
CA TYR A 181 -6.16 8.70 -6.22
C TYR A 181 -6.62 7.49 -5.41
N LYS A 182 -7.92 7.38 -5.14
CA LYS A 182 -8.49 6.23 -4.42
C LYS A 182 -8.29 4.91 -5.17
N SER A 183 -8.49 4.94 -6.49
CA SER A 183 -8.37 3.73 -7.32
C SER A 183 -6.92 3.22 -7.34
N LEU A 184 -5.95 4.11 -7.56
CA LEU A 184 -4.53 3.79 -7.57
C LEU A 184 -4.04 3.43 -6.16
N GLY A 185 -4.44 4.19 -5.14
CA GLY A 185 -4.13 3.87 -3.75
C GLY A 185 -4.62 2.49 -3.34
N ASN A 186 -5.84 2.10 -3.71
CA ASN A 186 -6.34 0.75 -3.44
C ASN A 186 -5.53 -0.34 -4.15
N ARG A 187 -5.06 -0.11 -5.40
CA ARG A 187 -4.17 -1.04 -6.10
C ARG A 187 -2.81 -1.14 -5.42
N TYR A 188 -2.23 0.00 -5.09
CA TYR A 188 -0.96 0.11 -4.40
C TYR A 188 -0.98 -0.62 -3.06
N PHE A 189 -1.98 -0.35 -2.22
CA PHE A 189 -2.15 -1.01 -0.94
C PHE A 189 -2.39 -2.52 -1.08
N ARG A 190 -3.08 -2.98 -2.11
CA ARG A 190 -3.27 -4.43 -2.36
C ARG A 190 -2.01 -5.14 -2.82
N LYS A 191 -1.12 -4.45 -3.56
CA LYS A 191 0.12 -5.05 -4.05
C LYS A 191 1.21 -5.14 -2.99
N ARG A 192 1.15 -4.30 -1.96
CA ARG A 192 2.23 -4.09 -1.00
C ARG A 192 1.86 -4.39 0.46
N PHE A 193 0.73 -5.07 0.67
CA PHE A 193 0.32 -5.58 2.00
C PHE A 193 0.04 -7.06 1.99
#